data_b2ba1011eeb7e930885a18e9d880ce69
#
_entry.id   b2ba1011eeb7e930885a18e9d880ce69
#
_cell.length_a   1.000
_cell.length_b   1.000
_cell.length_c   1.000
_cell.angle_alpha   90.00
_cell.angle_beta   90.00
_cell.angle_gamma   90.00
#
_symmetry.space_group_name_H-M   'P 1'
#
loop_
_entity.id
_entity.type
_entity.pdbx_description
1 polymer ?
#
loop_
_entity_poly.entity_id
_entity_poly.type
_entity_poly.pdbx_seq_one_letter_code
_entity_poly.pdbx_strand_id
1 'polypeptide(L)'
;MRRPAASRPLLALLFLFLLGPMSQRASAQLDLAGQWAALQHEDQPERASGPEIGDYTGIPVNDADRLRADSWDAQISDVIEHQCEQHPADYGATNLRIFSDADPLTQAITAWHTVMQHNTAQRTIYMDGRPHPPEYAPYMRQGFSTGEWVADMLKVTMTHLKEGYLRKNGLARSDKAIVTEYYVRHHQYLIVARIVDDPVYLTEPFIRSYNWVLNENIHLAPNYCIPSELVSRPKGWVPHHLPGTNQYLTEFAARWRVPVEATRGGAEAMYPEYQQKLATMPEPATYAEYKQALEKNSSSPAPSDTKINK
;
A
#
# COMPACT_ATOMS: atom_id res chain seq x y z
N MET A 1 -89.02 -5.83 -10.70
CA MET A 1 -87.71 -6.25 -11.26
C MET A 1 -86.63 -5.32 -10.78
N ARG A 2 -85.83 -5.72 -9.76
CA ARG A 2 -84.68 -4.94 -9.25
C ARG A 2 -83.40 -5.60 -9.75
N ARG A 3 -82.58 -4.86 -10.47
CA ARG A 3 -81.22 -5.30 -10.87
C ARG A 3 -80.28 -5.13 -9.73
N PRO A 4 -79.37 -6.09 -9.45
CA PRO A 4 -78.36 -5.94 -8.41
C PRO A 4 -77.22 -5.05 -8.92
N ALA A 5 -76.77 -4.12 -8.07
CA ALA A 5 -75.58 -3.29 -8.27
C ALA A 5 -74.33 -4.14 -8.09
N ALA A 6 -73.54 -4.32 -9.13
CA ALA A 6 -72.27 -5.04 -9.10
C ALA A 6 -71.18 -4.19 -8.49
N SER A 7 -70.44 -4.83 -7.63
CA SER A 7 -69.35 -4.42 -6.77
C SER A 7 -68.17 -3.73 -7.48
N ARG A 8 -68.01 -2.43 -7.26
CA ARG A 8 -66.84 -1.62 -7.67
C ARG A 8 -65.64 -1.56 -6.68
N PRO A 9 -65.63 -2.23 -5.54
CA PRO A 9 -64.47 -2.12 -4.66
C PRO A 9 -63.31 -3.10 -4.97
N LEU A 10 -63.49 -4.15 -5.79
CA LEU A 10 -62.46 -5.14 -6.05
C LEU A 10 -61.34 -4.64 -6.98
N LEU A 11 -61.68 -3.73 -7.92
CA LEU A 11 -60.66 -3.17 -8.85
C LEU A 11 -59.71 -2.18 -8.18
N ALA A 12 -60.17 -1.46 -7.16
CA ALA A 12 -59.34 -0.50 -6.40
C ALA A 12 -58.29 -1.20 -5.51
N LEU A 13 -58.62 -2.39 -4.97
CA LEU A 13 -57.68 -3.16 -4.18
C LEU A 13 -56.56 -3.82 -5.02
N LEU A 14 -56.88 -4.19 -6.27
CA LEU A 14 -55.87 -4.78 -7.18
C LEU A 14 -54.81 -3.75 -7.62
N PHE A 15 -55.19 -2.48 -7.77
CA PHE A 15 -54.24 -1.40 -8.13
C PHE A 15 -53.35 -0.99 -6.97
N LEU A 16 -53.76 -1.17 -5.72
CA LEU A 16 -52.94 -0.87 -4.56
C LEU A 16 -51.82 -1.95 -4.30
N PHE A 17 -52.06 -3.18 -4.77
CA PHE A 17 -51.05 -4.26 -4.65
C PHE A 17 -50.01 -4.21 -5.77
N LEU A 18 -50.25 -3.54 -6.90
CA LEU A 18 -49.27 -3.32 -7.97
C LEU A 18 -48.29 -2.16 -7.67
N LEU A 19 -48.62 -1.32 -6.68
CA LEU A 19 -47.72 -0.29 -6.09
C LEU A 19 -47.04 -0.79 -4.83
N GLY A 20 -46.77 -2.10 -4.72
CA GLY A 20 -45.91 -2.65 -3.71
C GLY A 20 -44.58 -1.85 -3.71
N PRO A 21 -44.07 -1.45 -2.57
CA PRO A 21 -42.90 -0.59 -2.50
C PRO A 21 -41.75 -1.35 -3.16
N MET A 22 -41.41 -0.95 -4.40
CA MET A 22 -40.01 -1.01 -4.81
C MET A 22 -39.28 -0.06 -3.88
N SER A 23 -39.15 -0.45 -2.63
CA SER A 23 -38.09 0.08 -1.75
C SER A 23 -36.78 -0.38 -2.35
N GLN A 24 -36.36 0.28 -3.41
CA GLN A 24 -34.93 0.38 -3.66
C GLN A 24 -34.39 0.83 -2.32
N ARG A 25 -33.68 -0.07 -1.64
CA ARG A 25 -32.85 0.32 -0.52
C ARG A 25 -31.97 1.43 -1.09
N ALA A 26 -32.30 2.68 -0.81
CA ALA A 26 -31.37 3.77 -0.97
C ALA A 26 -30.24 3.41 -0.02
N SER A 27 -29.26 2.68 -0.53
CA SER A 27 -27.96 2.53 0.14
C SER A 27 -27.43 3.94 0.16
N ALA A 28 -27.51 4.60 1.32
CA ALA A 28 -26.86 5.87 1.50
C ALA A 28 -25.39 5.63 1.23
N GLN A 29 -24.92 6.05 0.05
CA GLN A 29 -23.51 5.98 -0.29
C GLN A 29 -22.76 6.74 0.80
N LEU A 30 -21.82 6.06 1.43
CA LEU A 30 -21.05 6.65 2.50
C LEU A 30 -20.24 7.80 1.94
N ASP A 31 -20.40 9.01 2.48
CA ASP A 31 -19.59 10.15 2.07
C ASP A 31 -18.17 9.97 2.64
N LEU A 32 -17.20 9.83 1.75
CA LEU A 32 -15.78 9.69 2.09
C LEU A 32 -15.04 11.04 2.02
N ALA A 33 -15.69 12.11 1.52
CA ALA A 33 -15.05 13.40 1.38
C ALA A 33 -14.57 13.95 2.72
N GLY A 34 -13.43 14.61 2.72
CA GLY A 34 -12.85 15.24 3.91
C GLY A 34 -11.34 15.27 3.92
N GLN A 35 -10.84 15.85 5.01
CA GLN A 35 -9.42 15.88 5.37
C GLN A 35 -9.22 14.86 6.50
N TRP A 36 -8.30 13.94 6.30
CA TRP A 36 -8.11 12.79 7.15
C TRP A 36 -6.70 12.77 7.74
N ALA A 37 -6.59 12.81 9.08
CA ALA A 37 -5.33 12.68 9.80
C ALA A 37 -4.96 11.20 9.94
N ALA A 38 -3.77 10.82 9.53
CA ALA A 38 -3.29 9.45 9.71
C ALA A 38 -3.16 9.09 11.18
N LEU A 39 -3.68 7.91 11.56
CA LEU A 39 -3.44 7.30 12.86
C LEU A 39 -2.31 6.29 12.72
N GLN A 40 -1.20 6.58 13.39
CA GLN A 40 -0.05 5.68 13.41
C GLN A 40 -0.31 4.51 14.35
N HIS A 41 -0.07 3.29 13.89
CA HIS A 41 -0.14 2.09 14.71
C HIS A 41 0.98 1.10 14.30
N GLU A 42 1.09 -0.03 14.99
CA GLU A 42 2.20 -0.98 14.84
C GLU A 42 2.33 -1.56 13.44
N ASP A 43 1.21 -1.76 12.75
CA ASP A 43 1.19 -2.29 11.37
C ASP A 43 1.62 -1.26 10.32
N GLN A 44 1.88 -0.02 10.69
CA GLN A 44 2.36 1.00 9.76
C GLN A 44 3.77 0.68 9.30
N PRO A 45 4.02 0.48 8.00
CA PRO A 45 5.36 0.23 7.47
C PRO A 45 6.24 1.48 7.52
N GLU A 46 5.62 2.64 7.60
CA GLU A 46 6.22 3.95 7.49
C GLU A 46 6.23 4.63 8.86
N ARG A 47 7.15 4.21 9.71
CA ARG A 47 7.49 4.97 10.93
C ARG A 47 8.40 6.13 10.54
N ALA A 48 8.56 7.11 11.41
CA ALA A 48 9.37 8.29 11.16
C ALA A 48 10.81 7.96 10.70
N SER A 49 11.38 6.87 11.18
CA SER A 49 12.70 6.35 10.77
C SER A 49 12.65 5.36 9.60
N GLY A 50 11.44 4.97 9.14
CA GLY A 50 11.24 3.88 8.19
C GLY A 50 11.49 2.49 8.80
N PRO A 51 11.17 1.41 8.06
CA PRO A 51 11.45 0.05 8.48
C PRO A 51 12.95 -0.24 8.45
N GLU A 52 13.41 -1.07 9.39
CA GLU A 52 14.82 -1.43 9.48
C GLU A 52 15.21 -2.39 8.34
N ILE A 53 16.45 -2.24 7.86
CA ILE A 53 17.01 -3.16 6.84
C ILE A 53 17.09 -4.57 7.45
N GLY A 54 16.68 -5.57 6.65
CA GLY A 54 16.63 -6.96 7.10
C GLY A 54 15.38 -7.33 7.91
N ASP A 55 14.47 -6.37 8.19
CA ASP A 55 13.17 -6.66 8.79
C ASP A 55 12.14 -7.01 7.71
N TYR A 56 12.00 -8.30 7.43
CA TYR A 56 10.98 -8.83 6.53
C TYR A 56 9.90 -9.61 7.30
N THR A 57 9.92 -9.49 8.62
CA THR A 57 9.04 -10.21 9.54
C THR A 57 7.57 -10.02 9.18
N GLY A 58 6.82 -11.14 9.11
CA GLY A 58 5.38 -11.13 8.87
C GLY A 58 4.95 -10.76 7.45
N ILE A 59 5.85 -10.80 6.45
CA ILE A 59 5.51 -10.54 5.06
C ILE A 59 5.70 -11.83 4.26
N PRO A 60 4.71 -12.26 3.48
CA PRO A 60 4.72 -13.53 2.74
C PRO A 60 5.59 -13.46 1.47
N VAL A 61 6.82 -12.99 1.59
CA VAL A 61 7.76 -12.80 0.48
C VAL A 61 8.35 -14.12 0.00
N ASN A 62 8.59 -14.21 -1.32
CA ASN A 62 9.34 -15.30 -1.91
C ASN A 62 10.85 -14.99 -2.00
N ASP A 63 11.64 -15.93 -2.51
CA ASP A 63 13.09 -15.79 -2.60
C ASP A 63 13.54 -14.68 -3.56
N ALA A 64 12.73 -14.38 -4.58
CA ALA A 64 13.04 -13.31 -5.53
C ALA A 64 12.98 -11.94 -4.85
N ASP A 65 11.94 -11.69 -4.04
CA ASP A 65 11.84 -10.43 -3.30
C ASP A 65 12.88 -10.34 -2.18
N ARG A 66 13.17 -11.45 -1.49
CA ARG A 66 14.26 -11.48 -0.49
C ARG A 66 15.60 -11.09 -1.09
N LEU A 67 15.96 -11.66 -2.25
CA LEU A 67 17.20 -11.33 -2.95
C LEU A 67 17.24 -9.87 -3.35
N ARG A 68 16.12 -9.32 -3.82
CA ARG A 68 15.97 -7.92 -4.18
C ARG A 68 16.14 -7.01 -2.95
N ALA A 69 15.44 -7.32 -1.86
CA ALA A 69 15.54 -6.56 -0.62
C ALA A 69 16.95 -6.62 0.01
N ASP A 70 17.62 -7.76 -0.09
CA ASP A 70 19.01 -7.91 0.38
C ASP A 70 19.99 -7.02 -0.40
N SER A 71 19.69 -6.71 -1.66
CA SER A 71 20.49 -5.80 -2.48
C SER A 71 20.19 -4.31 -2.22
N TRP A 72 19.19 -4.01 -1.41
CA TRP A 72 18.74 -2.64 -1.17
C TRP A 72 19.81 -1.78 -0.50
N ASP A 73 20.05 -0.61 -1.09
CA ASP A 73 20.83 0.47 -0.49
C ASP A 73 19.94 1.72 -0.41
N ALA A 74 19.74 2.22 0.82
CA ALA A 74 18.87 3.38 1.08
C ALA A 74 19.34 4.65 0.34
N GLN A 75 20.60 4.73 -0.03
CA GLN A 75 21.16 5.82 -0.81
C GLN A 75 20.55 5.97 -2.21
N ILE A 76 19.77 4.99 -2.69
CA ILE A 76 19.01 5.12 -3.93
C ILE A 76 18.07 6.32 -3.90
N SER A 77 17.57 6.68 -2.72
CA SER A 77 16.69 7.85 -2.54
C SER A 77 17.42 9.19 -2.71
N ASP A 78 18.76 9.19 -2.63
CA ASP A 78 19.60 10.38 -2.78
C ASP A 78 20.08 10.61 -4.22
N VAL A 79 19.82 9.65 -5.10
CA VAL A 79 20.12 9.79 -6.54
C VAL A 79 19.15 10.80 -7.15
N ILE A 80 19.65 11.77 -7.92
CA ILE A 80 18.86 12.90 -8.46
C ILE A 80 17.59 12.42 -9.17
N GLU A 81 17.69 11.33 -9.92
CA GLU A 81 16.60 10.75 -10.68
C GLU A 81 15.45 10.25 -9.79
N HIS A 82 15.74 9.93 -8.51
CA HIS A 82 14.78 9.36 -7.58
C HIS A 82 14.28 10.33 -6.50
N GLN A 83 14.97 11.46 -6.27
CA GLN A 83 14.66 12.38 -5.18
C GLN A 83 13.24 12.94 -5.21
N CYS A 84 12.71 13.23 -6.40
CA CYS A 84 11.39 13.81 -6.59
C CYS A 84 10.38 12.83 -7.19
N GLU A 85 10.69 11.55 -7.19
CA GLU A 85 9.71 10.56 -7.64
C GLU A 85 8.49 10.55 -6.72
N GLN A 86 7.32 10.57 -7.34
CA GLN A 86 6.07 10.40 -6.60
C GLN A 86 5.98 8.98 -6.05
N HIS A 87 5.54 8.86 -4.81
CA HIS A 87 5.22 7.56 -4.26
C HIS A 87 4.04 6.93 -5.00
N PRO A 88 4.01 5.60 -5.15
CA PRO A 88 2.85 4.91 -5.70
C PRO A 88 1.63 5.07 -4.79
N ALA A 89 0.43 4.90 -5.36
CA ALA A 89 -0.83 5.11 -4.65
C ALA A 89 -1.02 4.21 -3.43
N ASP A 90 -0.35 3.07 -3.41
CA ASP A 90 -0.38 2.08 -2.34
C ASP A 90 0.75 2.25 -1.31
N TYR A 91 1.55 3.32 -1.42
CA TYR A 91 2.62 3.60 -0.48
C TYR A 91 2.08 4.21 0.83
N GLY A 92 2.32 3.53 1.93
CA GLY A 92 2.10 4.01 3.29
C GLY A 92 0.73 4.62 3.63
N ALA A 93 0.68 5.26 4.77
CA ALA A 93 -0.44 6.08 5.21
C ALA A 93 0.08 7.42 5.77
N THR A 94 -0.25 8.49 5.10
CA THR A 94 -0.01 9.87 5.54
C THR A 94 -1.34 10.61 5.61
N ASN A 95 -1.34 11.88 6.00
CA ASN A 95 -2.56 12.68 5.94
C ASN A 95 -3.14 12.63 4.52
N LEU A 96 -4.46 12.49 4.45
CA LEU A 96 -5.19 12.18 3.24
C LEU A 96 -6.31 13.18 3.03
N ARG A 97 -6.47 13.66 1.80
CA ARG A 97 -7.65 14.38 1.35
C ARG A 97 -8.43 13.51 0.39
N ILE A 98 -9.74 13.39 0.60
CA ILE A 98 -10.67 12.72 -0.32
C ILE A 98 -11.71 13.73 -0.78
N PHE A 99 -12.02 13.74 -2.07
CA PHE A 99 -13.08 14.52 -2.66
C PHE A 99 -13.66 13.79 -3.87
N SER A 100 -14.82 14.20 -4.35
CA SER A 100 -15.53 13.51 -5.43
C SER A 100 -15.88 14.43 -6.58
N ASP A 101 -16.01 13.85 -7.76
CA ASP A 101 -16.73 14.42 -8.88
C ASP A 101 -18.13 13.82 -8.93
N ALA A 102 -19.15 14.65 -9.20
CA ALA A 102 -20.52 14.22 -9.36
C ALA A 102 -21.07 14.66 -10.73
N ASP A 103 -21.93 13.85 -11.27
CA ASP A 103 -22.72 14.22 -12.45
C ASP A 103 -23.63 15.43 -12.11
N PRO A 104 -23.59 16.53 -12.87
CA PRO A 104 -24.29 17.74 -12.52
C PRO A 104 -25.81 17.63 -12.54
N LEU A 105 -26.37 16.65 -13.30
CA LEU A 105 -27.79 16.45 -13.43
C LEU A 105 -28.33 15.45 -12.40
N THR A 106 -27.65 14.33 -12.24
CA THR A 106 -28.10 13.23 -11.38
C THR A 106 -27.52 13.28 -9.96
N GLN A 107 -26.47 14.08 -9.74
CA GLN A 107 -25.69 14.14 -8.51
C GLN A 107 -25.04 12.80 -8.14
N ALA A 108 -25.03 11.84 -9.05
CA ALA A 108 -24.32 10.58 -8.85
C ALA A 108 -22.80 10.80 -8.86
N ILE A 109 -22.11 10.21 -7.91
CA ILE A 109 -20.65 10.28 -7.85
C ILE A 109 -20.06 9.48 -9.00
N THR A 110 -19.30 10.14 -9.86
CA THR A 110 -18.64 9.56 -11.04
C THR A 110 -17.20 9.18 -10.79
N ALA A 111 -16.55 9.85 -9.83
CA ALA A 111 -15.20 9.51 -9.39
C ALA A 111 -14.94 9.98 -7.96
N TRP A 112 -14.09 9.25 -7.26
CA TRP A 112 -13.42 9.69 -6.04
C TRP A 112 -11.97 10.04 -6.35
N HIS A 113 -11.46 11.06 -5.69
CA HIS A 113 -10.07 11.48 -5.77
C HIS A 113 -9.41 11.40 -4.40
N THR A 114 -8.19 10.87 -4.37
CA THR A 114 -7.38 10.84 -3.15
C THR A 114 -6.06 11.56 -3.38
N VAL A 115 -5.64 12.38 -2.42
CA VAL A 115 -4.35 13.06 -2.38
C VAL A 115 -3.74 12.85 -1.02
N MET A 116 -2.53 12.28 -0.95
CA MET A 116 -1.81 12.09 0.30
C MET A 116 -0.74 13.16 0.49
N GLN A 117 -0.45 13.49 1.75
CA GLN A 117 0.71 14.31 2.12
C GLN A 117 2.00 13.60 1.68
N HIS A 118 3.02 14.35 1.30
CA HIS A 118 4.30 13.86 0.75
C HIS A 118 4.18 13.12 -0.59
N ASN A 119 2.98 13.03 -1.12
CA ASN A 119 2.74 12.53 -2.46
C ASN A 119 1.70 13.42 -3.12
N THR A 120 2.15 14.36 -3.91
CA THR A 120 1.30 15.37 -4.54
C THR A 120 0.47 14.85 -5.71
N ALA A 121 0.65 13.59 -6.10
CA ALA A 121 -0.13 13.02 -7.18
C ALA A 121 -1.55 12.71 -6.72
N GLN A 122 -2.51 13.23 -7.47
CA GLN A 122 -3.90 12.87 -7.33
C GLN A 122 -4.13 11.50 -7.95
N ARG A 123 -4.77 10.61 -7.20
CA ARG A 123 -5.32 9.35 -7.68
C ARG A 123 -6.79 9.52 -7.97
N THR A 124 -7.25 9.00 -9.10
CA THR A 124 -8.67 8.98 -9.47
C THR A 124 -9.19 7.54 -9.38
N ILE A 125 -10.31 7.36 -8.70
CA ILE A 125 -11.05 6.10 -8.58
C ILE A 125 -12.35 6.27 -9.35
N TYR A 126 -12.47 5.62 -10.50
CA TYR A 126 -13.63 5.73 -11.36
C TYR A 126 -14.79 4.88 -10.85
N MET A 127 -15.99 5.48 -10.79
CA MET A 127 -17.21 4.84 -10.25
C MET A 127 -18.22 4.44 -11.34
N ASP A 128 -17.85 4.58 -12.61
CA ASP A 128 -18.72 4.36 -13.76
C ASP A 128 -18.67 2.92 -14.32
N GLY A 129 -17.97 2.00 -13.64
CA GLY A 129 -17.89 0.60 -14.06
C GLY A 129 -17.04 0.34 -15.30
N ARG A 130 -16.21 1.31 -15.71
CA ARG A 130 -15.33 1.13 -16.87
C ARG A 130 -14.35 -0.02 -16.67
N PRO A 131 -13.99 -0.75 -17.74
CA PRO A 131 -12.99 -1.82 -17.64
C PRO A 131 -11.60 -1.25 -17.37
N HIS A 132 -10.75 -2.07 -16.73
CA HIS A 132 -9.33 -1.77 -16.62
C HIS A 132 -8.65 -1.79 -17.99
N PRO A 133 -7.59 -0.99 -18.19
CA PRO A 133 -6.82 -1.00 -19.42
C PRO A 133 -6.23 -2.40 -19.71
N PRO A 134 -5.93 -2.73 -20.96
CA PRO A 134 -5.26 -3.97 -21.30
C PRO A 134 -3.81 -3.97 -20.76
N GLU A 135 -3.23 -5.15 -20.54
CA GLU A 135 -1.92 -5.32 -19.90
C GLU A 135 -0.78 -4.51 -20.55
N TYR A 136 -0.85 -4.24 -21.85
CA TYR A 136 0.14 -3.45 -22.59
C TYR A 136 -0.02 -1.94 -22.44
N ALA A 137 -1.05 -1.47 -21.71
CA ALA A 137 -1.23 -0.04 -21.46
C ALA A 137 -0.13 0.51 -20.52
N PRO A 138 0.14 1.83 -20.57
CA PRO A 138 1.19 2.42 -19.75
C PRO A 138 0.94 2.24 -18.24
N TYR A 139 1.99 1.86 -17.52
CA TYR A 139 1.99 1.78 -16.07
C TYR A 139 2.35 3.13 -15.44
N MET A 140 1.68 3.51 -14.38
CA MET A 140 1.85 4.80 -13.70
C MET A 140 2.04 4.62 -12.19
N ARG A 141 2.61 5.62 -11.51
CA ARG A 141 2.77 5.59 -10.04
C ARG A 141 1.42 5.50 -9.32
N GLN A 142 0.39 6.14 -9.84
CA GLN A 142 -0.95 6.14 -9.26
C GLN A 142 -1.82 4.97 -9.76
N GLY A 143 -1.33 4.21 -10.74
CA GLY A 143 -2.08 3.12 -11.34
C GLY A 143 -3.38 3.54 -12.00
N PHE A 144 -4.23 2.57 -12.31
CA PHE A 144 -5.59 2.74 -12.76
C PHE A 144 -6.54 2.12 -11.74
N SER A 145 -7.51 2.90 -11.24
CA SER A 145 -8.39 2.48 -10.16
C SER A 145 -9.85 2.60 -10.55
N THR A 146 -10.62 1.54 -10.27
CA THR A 146 -12.09 1.54 -10.34
C THR A 146 -12.66 1.23 -8.97
N GLY A 147 -13.83 1.79 -8.66
CA GLY A 147 -14.54 1.57 -7.42
C GLY A 147 -15.94 0.99 -7.65
N GLU A 148 -16.37 0.16 -6.73
CA GLU A 148 -17.72 -0.35 -6.64
C GLU A 148 -18.17 -0.40 -5.17
N TRP A 149 -19.45 -0.16 -4.93
CA TRP A 149 -20.02 -0.31 -3.59
C TRP A 149 -20.36 -1.76 -3.33
N VAL A 150 -19.81 -2.31 -2.26
CA VAL A 150 -20.10 -3.65 -1.74
C VAL A 150 -20.70 -3.48 -0.35
N ALA A 151 -22.01 -3.59 -0.23
CA ALA A 151 -22.76 -3.20 0.95
C ALA A 151 -22.50 -1.71 1.30
N ASP A 152 -21.93 -1.43 2.46
CA ASP A 152 -21.57 -0.09 2.96
C ASP A 152 -20.07 0.24 2.80
N MET A 153 -19.32 -0.58 2.06
CA MET A 153 -17.90 -0.39 1.80
C MET A 153 -17.65 0.02 0.36
N LEU A 154 -16.72 0.94 0.12
CA LEU A 154 -16.19 1.17 -1.20
C LEU A 154 -15.03 0.20 -1.45
N LYS A 155 -15.25 -0.76 -2.33
CA LYS A 155 -14.18 -1.63 -2.85
C LYS A 155 -13.52 -0.95 -4.03
N VAL A 156 -12.21 -0.84 -3.99
CA VAL A 156 -11.38 -0.26 -5.05
C VAL A 156 -10.44 -1.33 -5.57
N THR A 157 -10.42 -1.53 -6.88
CA THR A 157 -9.44 -2.39 -7.55
C THR A 157 -8.44 -1.49 -8.30
N MET A 158 -7.15 -1.76 -8.14
CA MET A 158 -6.08 -0.98 -8.73
C MET A 158 -5.10 -1.87 -9.48
N THR A 159 -4.81 -1.51 -10.73
CA THR A 159 -3.87 -2.18 -11.63
C THR A 159 -2.96 -1.15 -12.29
N HIS A 160 -2.04 -1.57 -13.15
CA HIS A 160 -1.13 -0.71 -13.92
C HIS A 160 -0.28 0.21 -13.04
N LEU A 161 0.04 -0.27 -11.84
CA LEU A 161 0.99 0.40 -10.96
C LEU A 161 2.42 0.13 -11.45
N LYS A 162 3.24 1.16 -11.57
CA LYS A 162 4.70 0.96 -11.64
C LYS A 162 5.17 0.25 -10.40
N GLU A 163 6.26 -0.51 -10.51
CA GLU A 163 6.91 -1.12 -9.36
C GLU A 163 7.04 -0.15 -8.17
N GLY A 164 6.80 -0.64 -6.98
CA GLY A 164 6.82 0.12 -5.73
C GLY A 164 7.36 -0.71 -4.57
N TYR A 165 7.01 -0.33 -3.35
CA TYR A 165 7.48 -0.97 -2.14
C TYR A 165 6.32 -1.57 -1.35
N LEU A 166 6.53 -2.78 -0.81
CA LEU A 166 5.76 -3.30 0.32
C LEU A 166 6.23 -2.65 1.61
N ARG A 167 7.56 -2.54 1.77
CA ARG A 167 8.24 -1.76 2.80
C ARG A 167 9.44 -1.03 2.20
N LYS A 168 9.73 0.17 2.68
CA LYS A 168 10.85 1.00 2.21
C LYS A 168 12.21 0.51 2.78
N ASN A 169 12.41 -0.77 2.85
CA ASN A 169 13.66 -1.44 3.18
C ASN A 169 14.09 -2.44 2.10
N GLY A 170 13.56 -2.27 0.90
CA GLY A 170 13.91 -3.07 -0.26
C GLY A 170 12.84 -4.08 -0.66
N LEU A 171 11.89 -4.42 0.23
CA LEU A 171 10.79 -5.29 -0.13
C LEU A 171 9.90 -4.62 -1.17
N ALA A 172 9.80 -5.24 -2.33
CA ALA A 172 9.15 -4.68 -3.49
C ALA A 172 7.71 -5.17 -3.69
N ARG A 173 6.94 -4.36 -4.39
CA ARG A 173 5.71 -4.76 -5.06
C ARG A 173 5.93 -4.62 -6.56
N SER A 174 5.69 -5.70 -7.29
CA SER A 174 5.88 -5.72 -8.74
C SER A 174 4.84 -4.87 -9.48
N ASP A 175 5.08 -4.63 -10.75
CA ASP A 175 4.11 -4.00 -11.64
C ASP A 175 2.96 -4.95 -12.07
N LYS A 176 3.08 -6.24 -11.78
CA LYS A 176 2.04 -7.25 -12.02
C LYS A 176 1.04 -7.37 -10.87
N ALA A 177 1.28 -6.68 -9.77
CA ALA A 177 0.41 -6.73 -8.61
C ALA A 177 -0.96 -6.12 -8.90
N ILE A 178 -1.98 -6.76 -8.34
CA ILE A 178 -3.34 -6.22 -8.22
C ILE A 178 -3.52 -5.82 -6.76
N VAL A 179 -3.91 -4.56 -6.55
CA VAL A 179 -4.17 -4.06 -5.21
C VAL A 179 -5.67 -3.83 -5.05
N THR A 180 -6.26 -4.47 -4.04
CA THR A 180 -7.66 -4.28 -3.67
C THR A 180 -7.74 -3.54 -2.35
N GLU A 181 -8.57 -2.52 -2.28
CA GLU A 181 -8.78 -1.74 -1.06
C GLU A 181 -10.26 -1.70 -0.70
N TYR A 182 -10.56 -1.84 0.59
CA TYR A 182 -11.90 -1.67 1.14
C TYR A 182 -11.91 -0.46 2.06
N TYR A 183 -12.61 0.59 1.66
CA TYR A 183 -12.81 1.81 2.43
C TYR A 183 -14.05 1.66 3.30
N VAL A 184 -13.85 1.76 4.59
CA VAL A 184 -14.92 1.70 5.59
C VAL A 184 -14.87 2.97 6.42
N ARG A 185 -15.95 3.75 6.43
CA ARG A 185 -16.07 4.90 7.32
C ARG A 185 -16.98 4.56 8.49
N HIS A 186 -16.48 4.76 9.69
CA HIS A 186 -17.27 4.66 10.91
C HIS A 186 -17.21 5.99 11.65
N HIS A 187 -18.27 6.80 11.52
CA HIS A 187 -18.34 8.16 12.05
C HIS A 187 -17.16 9.03 11.53
N GLN A 188 -16.27 9.41 12.46
CA GLN A 188 -15.09 10.22 12.19
C GLN A 188 -13.85 9.39 11.81
N TYR A 189 -13.96 8.07 11.77
CA TYR A 189 -12.84 7.19 11.44
C TYR A 189 -13.00 6.65 10.03
N LEU A 190 -11.90 6.59 9.31
CA LEU A 190 -11.76 5.93 8.02
C LEU A 190 -10.76 4.79 8.17
N ILE A 191 -11.18 3.60 7.81
CA ILE A 191 -10.35 2.39 7.79
C ILE A 191 -10.23 1.94 6.35
N VAL A 192 -9.01 1.64 5.91
CA VAL A 192 -8.76 1.06 4.59
C VAL A 192 -8.01 -0.25 4.77
N ALA A 193 -8.69 -1.36 4.52
CA ALA A 193 -8.05 -2.65 4.41
C ALA A 193 -7.50 -2.82 2.99
N ARG A 194 -6.19 -3.02 2.86
CA ARG A 194 -5.51 -3.19 1.58
C ARG A 194 -5.01 -4.61 1.43
N ILE A 195 -5.28 -5.20 0.29
CA ILE A 195 -4.84 -6.53 -0.11
C ILE A 195 -3.94 -6.36 -1.33
N VAL A 196 -2.70 -6.80 -1.23
CA VAL A 196 -1.75 -6.83 -2.34
C VAL A 196 -1.61 -8.27 -2.79
N ASP A 197 -2.06 -8.55 -4.00
CA ASP A 197 -1.87 -9.82 -4.68
C ASP A 197 -0.77 -9.64 -5.74
N ASP A 198 0.41 -10.18 -5.47
CA ASP A 198 1.60 -10.00 -6.31
C ASP A 198 2.18 -11.37 -6.70
N PRO A 199 1.94 -11.80 -7.94
CA PRO A 199 2.39 -13.12 -8.40
C PRO A 199 3.91 -13.22 -8.59
N VAL A 200 4.64 -12.09 -8.55
CA VAL A 200 6.09 -12.05 -8.76
C VAL A 200 6.86 -12.16 -7.45
N TYR A 201 6.41 -11.48 -6.41
CA TYR A 201 7.17 -11.31 -5.17
C TYR A 201 6.54 -11.94 -3.93
N LEU A 202 5.24 -12.25 -3.96
CA LEU A 202 4.53 -12.84 -2.83
C LEU A 202 4.15 -14.29 -3.07
N THR A 203 4.14 -15.08 -2.00
CA THR A 203 3.66 -16.48 -2.00
C THR A 203 2.17 -16.57 -1.70
N GLU A 204 1.60 -15.54 -1.06
CA GLU A 204 0.17 -15.37 -0.79
C GLU A 204 -0.16 -13.87 -0.67
N PRO A 205 -1.43 -13.46 -0.75
CA PRO A 205 -1.80 -12.06 -0.66
C PRO A 205 -1.37 -11.43 0.67
N PHE A 206 -0.77 -10.23 0.59
CA PHE A 206 -0.38 -9.46 1.76
C PHE A 206 -1.49 -8.49 2.14
N ILE A 207 -1.99 -8.60 3.37
CA ILE A 207 -3.11 -7.79 3.87
C ILE A 207 -2.60 -6.83 4.94
N ARG A 208 -3.03 -5.56 4.84
CA ARG A 208 -2.69 -4.52 5.79
C ARG A 208 -3.83 -3.52 5.94
N SER A 209 -4.01 -2.99 7.14
CA SER A 209 -4.98 -1.92 7.41
C SER A 209 -4.29 -0.58 7.65
N TYR A 210 -4.98 0.49 7.28
CA TYR A 210 -4.59 1.87 7.54
C TYR A 210 -5.77 2.61 8.14
N ASN A 211 -5.50 3.51 9.08
CA ASN A 211 -6.54 4.20 9.82
C ASN A 211 -6.31 5.71 9.80
N TRP A 212 -7.41 6.43 9.71
CA TRP A 212 -7.44 7.90 9.77
C TRP A 212 -8.58 8.37 10.64
N VAL A 213 -8.45 9.59 11.13
CA VAL A 213 -9.52 10.34 11.80
C VAL A 213 -9.81 11.62 11.01
N LEU A 214 -11.09 11.95 10.86
CA LEU A 214 -11.52 13.17 10.19
C LEU A 214 -11.00 14.38 10.97
N ASN A 215 -10.30 15.29 10.28
CA ASN A 215 -9.74 16.50 10.88
C ASN A 215 -9.72 17.64 9.85
N GLU A 216 -10.72 18.48 9.91
CA GLU A 216 -10.90 19.60 8.98
C GLU A 216 -9.80 20.68 9.07
N ASN A 217 -9.00 20.68 10.14
CA ASN A 217 -7.92 21.64 10.33
C ASN A 217 -6.62 21.23 9.60
N ILE A 218 -6.59 20.06 8.96
CA ILE A 218 -5.44 19.64 8.18
C ILE A 218 -5.51 20.27 6.80
N HIS A 219 -4.43 20.94 6.43
CA HIS A 219 -4.25 21.47 5.08
C HIS A 219 -3.07 20.77 4.44
N LEU A 220 -3.32 20.03 3.37
CA LEU A 220 -2.24 19.45 2.56
C LEU A 220 -1.62 20.57 1.73
N ALA A 221 -0.46 21.04 2.17
CA ALA A 221 0.32 22.03 1.42
C ALA A 221 0.89 21.39 0.13
N PRO A 222 0.99 22.14 -0.97
CA PRO A 222 1.74 21.69 -2.13
C PRO A 222 3.17 21.35 -1.71
N ASN A 223 3.63 20.15 -2.10
CA ASN A 223 4.97 19.71 -1.81
C ASN A 223 5.83 19.95 -3.05
N TYR A 224 6.65 21.01 -3.02
CA TYR A 224 7.60 21.30 -4.07
C TYR A 224 8.88 20.52 -3.81
N CYS A 225 9.30 19.71 -4.77
CA CYS A 225 10.55 19.00 -4.73
C CYS A 225 11.50 19.56 -5.78
N ILE A 226 12.70 19.94 -5.36
CA ILE A 226 13.77 20.40 -6.26
C ILE A 226 14.91 19.41 -6.09
N PRO A 227 15.25 18.62 -7.12
CA PRO A 227 16.37 17.69 -7.04
C PRO A 227 17.68 18.48 -6.86
N SER A 228 18.54 17.98 -6.00
CA SER A 228 19.86 18.56 -5.78
C SER A 228 20.91 17.47 -5.58
N GLU A 229 22.12 17.70 -6.06
CA GLU A 229 23.22 16.79 -5.81
C GLU A 229 23.69 16.94 -4.35
N LEU A 230 23.33 15.98 -3.50
CA LEU A 230 23.69 15.97 -2.08
C LEU A 230 25.11 15.42 -1.88
N VAL A 231 25.51 14.43 -2.66
CA VAL A 231 26.80 13.78 -2.61
C VAL A 231 27.28 13.54 -4.03
N SER A 232 28.47 14.05 -4.36
CA SER A 232 29.08 13.79 -5.68
C SER A 232 29.44 12.31 -5.82
N ARG A 233 28.99 11.68 -6.86
CA ARG A 233 29.20 10.26 -7.16
C ARG A 233 29.72 10.06 -8.58
N PRO A 234 30.46 8.97 -8.82
CA PRO A 234 30.90 8.65 -10.19
C PRO A 234 29.70 8.49 -11.13
N LYS A 235 29.88 8.92 -12.37
CA LYS A 235 28.83 8.76 -13.39
C LYS A 235 28.46 7.28 -13.58
N GLY A 236 27.18 6.96 -13.55
CA GLY A 236 26.67 5.61 -13.72
C GLY A 236 26.76 4.73 -12.45
N TRP A 237 27.13 5.33 -11.31
CA TRP A 237 27.07 4.64 -10.04
C TRP A 237 25.60 4.45 -9.61
N VAL A 238 25.25 3.22 -9.26
CA VAL A 238 23.91 2.86 -8.79
C VAL A 238 24.05 2.26 -7.37
N PRO A 239 23.40 2.85 -6.34
CA PRO A 239 23.43 2.32 -4.99
C PRO A 239 22.79 0.94 -4.92
N HIS A 240 23.58 -0.07 -4.59
CA HIS A 240 23.10 -1.43 -4.35
C HIS A 240 24.19 -2.26 -3.68
N HIS A 241 23.77 -3.32 -3.02
CA HIS A 241 24.68 -4.34 -2.50
C HIS A 241 24.67 -5.58 -3.40
N LEU A 242 25.84 -6.13 -3.69
CA LEU A 242 25.94 -7.42 -4.35
C LEU A 242 25.41 -8.54 -3.42
N PRO A 243 24.97 -9.68 -3.95
CA PRO A 243 24.50 -10.80 -3.13
C PRO A 243 25.51 -11.17 -2.05
N GLY A 244 25.07 -11.22 -0.80
CA GLY A 244 25.89 -11.57 0.36
C GLY A 244 26.85 -10.47 0.87
N THR A 245 26.84 -9.27 0.27
CA THR A 245 27.73 -8.17 0.71
C THR A 245 27.05 -7.13 1.59
N ASN A 246 25.72 -7.17 1.72
CA ASN A 246 25.00 -6.23 2.56
C ASN A 246 25.17 -6.57 4.05
N GLN A 247 26.06 -5.84 4.71
CA GLN A 247 26.39 -6.03 6.12
C GLN A 247 25.29 -5.55 7.09
N TYR A 248 24.26 -4.86 6.61
CA TYR A 248 23.19 -4.30 7.44
C TYR A 248 22.01 -5.28 7.64
N LEU A 249 21.96 -6.39 6.92
CA LEU A 249 20.83 -7.32 6.94
C LEU A 249 20.57 -7.98 8.30
N THR A 250 21.59 -8.05 9.15
CA THR A 250 21.48 -8.67 10.48
C THR A 250 21.34 -7.64 11.61
N GLU A 251 21.29 -6.35 11.30
CA GLU A 251 21.17 -5.31 12.32
C GLU A 251 19.87 -5.42 13.11
N PHE A 252 18.76 -5.59 12.42
CA PHE A 252 17.46 -5.78 13.05
C PHE A 252 17.45 -6.98 13.99
N ALA A 253 17.93 -8.14 13.53
CA ALA A 253 18.07 -9.35 14.32
C ALA A 253 18.88 -9.13 15.61
N ALA A 254 20.05 -8.49 15.50
CA ALA A 254 20.92 -8.20 16.62
C ALA A 254 20.34 -7.19 17.61
N ARG A 255 19.67 -6.15 17.12
CA ARG A 255 19.08 -5.07 17.93
C ARG A 255 17.91 -5.58 18.78
N TRP A 256 17.04 -6.37 18.18
CA TRP A 256 15.80 -6.84 18.79
C TRP A 256 15.87 -8.26 19.33
N ARG A 257 17.02 -8.91 19.23
CA ARG A 257 17.25 -10.30 19.69
C ARG A 257 16.32 -11.30 19.02
N VAL A 258 16.02 -11.08 17.74
CA VAL A 258 15.23 -11.98 16.92
C VAL A 258 16.15 -12.90 16.12
N PRO A 259 15.95 -14.21 16.07
CA PRO A 259 16.73 -15.10 15.23
C PRO A 259 16.80 -14.60 13.78
N VAL A 260 17.98 -14.61 13.16
CA VAL A 260 18.18 -14.07 11.80
C VAL A 260 17.24 -14.75 10.79
N GLU A 261 17.04 -16.06 10.89
CA GLU A 261 16.10 -16.77 10.01
C GLU A 261 14.66 -16.25 10.15
N ALA A 262 14.24 -15.91 11.36
CA ALA A 262 12.90 -15.38 11.63
C ALA A 262 12.68 -13.97 11.07
N THR A 263 13.73 -13.21 10.83
CA THR A 263 13.60 -11.87 10.22
C THR A 263 13.41 -11.92 8.71
N ARG A 264 13.59 -13.09 8.10
CA ARG A 264 13.55 -13.26 6.63
C ARG A 264 12.16 -13.24 6.01
N GLY A 265 11.09 -13.23 6.82
CA GLY A 265 9.72 -13.27 6.34
C GLY A 265 9.34 -14.64 5.75
N GLY A 266 8.26 -14.68 4.99
CA GLY A 266 7.67 -15.87 4.42
C GLY A 266 6.30 -16.16 5.03
N ALA A 267 5.42 -16.82 4.28
CA ALA A 267 4.06 -17.12 4.72
C ALA A 267 4.04 -17.93 6.03
N GLU A 268 4.95 -18.89 6.17
CA GLU A 268 5.04 -19.72 7.37
C GLU A 268 5.27 -18.91 8.66
N ALA A 269 5.94 -17.75 8.57
CA ALA A 269 6.18 -16.89 9.73
C ALA A 269 4.90 -16.25 10.29
N MET A 270 3.80 -16.29 9.54
CA MET A 270 2.47 -15.79 9.94
C MET A 270 1.67 -16.79 10.77
N TYR A 271 2.07 -18.08 10.79
CA TYR A 271 1.31 -19.15 11.41
C TYR A 271 1.77 -19.48 12.83
N PRO A 272 0.85 -19.89 13.73
CA PRO A 272 1.18 -20.18 15.14
C PRO A 272 2.25 -21.25 15.33
N GLU A 273 2.34 -22.23 14.44
CA GLU A 273 3.32 -23.31 14.47
C GLU A 273 4.76 -22.80 14.35
N TYR A 274 4.95 -21.65 13.74
CA TYR A 274 6.25 -21.00 13.62
C TYR A 274 6.85 -20.61 14.97
N GLN A 275 6.02 -20.33 15.96
CA GLN A 275 6.47 -20.03 17.33
C GLN A 275 7.25 -21.20 17.97
N GLN A 276 6.89 -22.44 17.64
CA GLN A 276 7.62 -23.62 18.11
C GLN A 276 8.98 -23.73 17.43
N LYS A 277 9.06 -23.37 16.14
CA LYS A 277 10.30 -23.34 15.37
C LYS A 277 11.26 -22.27 15.90
N LEU A 278 10.74 -21.09 16.31
CA LEU A 278 11.58 -20.01 16.87
C LEU A 278 12.41 -20.47 18.07
N ALA A 279 11.84 -21.30 18.93
CA ALA A 279 12.54 -21.81 20.12
C ALA A 279 13.77 -22.68 19.79
N THR A 280 13.87 -23.17 18.57
CA THR A 280 14.97 -24.02 18.09
C THR A 280 15.98 -23.29 17.23
N MET A 281 15.72 -22.04 16.88
CA MET A 281 16.60 -21.23 16.04
C MET A 281 17.82 -20.74 16.84
N PRO A 282 18.99 -20.60 16.18
CA PRO A 282 20.17 -20.02 16.82
C PRO A 282 19.90 -18.62 17.35
N GLU A 283 20.41 -18.30 18.52
CA GLU A 283 20.39 -16.93 19.01
C GLU A 283 21.18 -16.01 18.08
N PRO A 284 20.65 -14.80 17.80
CA PRO A 284 21.38 -13.82 16.99
C PRO A 284 22.58 -13.26 17.79
N ALA A 285 23.56 -12.72 17.08
CA ALA A 285 24.61 -11.92 17.71
C ALA A 285 23.98 -10.79 18.55
N THR A 286 24.65 -10.40 19.62
CA THR A 286 24.27 -9.19 20.37
C THR A 286 24.52 -7.96 19.51
N TYR A 287 23.80 -6.86 19.79
CA TYR A 287 24.02 -5.61 19.06
C TYR A 287 25.44 -5.07 19.21
N ALA A 288 26.09 -5.34 20.35
CA ALA A 288 27.51 -4.99 20.57
C ALA A 288 28.45 -5.78 19.65
N GLU A 289 28.26 -7.09 19.54
CA GLU A 289 29.01 -7.95 18.63
C GLU A 289 28.78 -7.56 17.15
N TYR A 290 27.53 -7.27 16.77
CA TYR A 290 27.23 -6.78 15.45
C TYR A 290 27.99 -5.49 15.12
N LYS A 291 28.02 -4.50 16.04
CA LYS A 291 28.76 -3.26 15.85
C LYS A 291 30.25 -3.47 15.69
N GLN A 292 30.84 -4.33 16.54
CA GLN A 292 32.26 -4.67 16.43
C GLN A 292 32.61 -5.32 15.09
N ALA A 293 31.74 -6.22 14.60
CA ALA A 293 31.89 -6.84 13.28
C ALA A 293 31.80 -5.80 12.15
N LEU A 294 30.86 -4.85 12.24
CA LEU A 294 30.71 -3.78 11.29
C LEU A 294 31.92 -2.86 11.22
N GLU A 295 32.47 -2.45 12.36
CA GLU A 295 33.67 -1.63 12.45
C GLU A 295 34.89 -2.35 11.86
N LYS A 296 35.06 -3.63 12.14
CA LYS A 296 36.11 -4.45 11.58
C LYS A 296 36.03 -4.54 10.06
N ASN A 297 34.83 -4.71 9.52
CA ASN A 297 34.62 -4.78 8.09
C ASN A 297 34.84 -3.43 7.38
N SER A 298 34.44 -2.32 8.02
CA SER A 298 34.66 -0.97 7.49
C SER A 298 36.13 -0.53 7.48
N SER A 299 36.94 -1.08 8.35
CA SER A 299 38.40 -0.83 8.42
C SER A 299 39.20 -1.69 7.41
N SER A 300 38.59 -2.67 6.79
CA SER A 300 39.19 -3.43 5.70
C SER A 300 39.21 -2.59 4.42
N PRO A 301 40.34 -2.49 3.68
CA PRO A 301 40.35 -1.74 2.42
C PRO A 301 39.31 -2.31 1.46
N ALA A 302 38.52 -1.41 0.83
CA ALA A 302 37.59 -1.80 -0.20
C ALA A 302 38.28 -2.66 -1.25
N PRO A 303 37.65 -3.71 -1.80
CA PRO A 303 38.22 -4.47 -2.89
C PRO A 303 38.58 -3.46 -4.00
N SER A 304 39.87 -3.44 -4.38
CA SER A 304 40.36 -2.52 -5.41
C SER A 304 39.52 -2.71 -6.66
N ASP A 305 38.89 -1.63 -7.13
CA ASP A 305 38.16 -1.58 -8.38
C ASP A 305 38.90 -2.37 -9.44
N THR A 306 38.36 -3.48 -9.83
CA THR A 306 38.89 -4.24 -10.96
C THR A 306 38.75 -3.32 -12.16
N LYS A 307 39.86 -2.74 -12.62
CA LYS A 307 39.92 -1.93 -13.83
C LYS A 307 39.29 -2.73 -14.93
N ILE A 308 38.08 -2.35 -15.34
CA ILE A 308 37.48 -2.82 -16.59
C ILE A 308 38.37 -2.19 -17.67
N ASN A 309 39.30 -2.99 -18.14
CA ASN A 309 40.08 -2.61 -19.33
C ASN A 309 39.12 -2.39 -20.49
N LYS A 310 39.28 -1.23 -21.12
CA LYS A 310 38.54 -0.79 -22.31
C LYS A 310 38.78 -1.73 -23.48
#